data_3ef649d62cd4d0f1045f36ededea3824
#
_entry.id   3ef649d62cd4d0f1045f36ededea3824
#
_cell.length_a   1.000
_cell.length_b   1.000
_cell.length_c   1.000
_cell.angle_alpha   90.00
_cell.angle_beta   90.00
_cell.angle_gamma   90.00
#
_symmetry.space_group_name_H-M   'P 1'
#
loop_
_entity.id
_entity.type
_entity.pdbx_description
1 polymer ?
#
loop_
_entity_poly.entity_id
_entity_poly.type
_entity_poly.pdbx_seq_one_letter_code
_entity_poly.pdbx_strand_id
1 'polypeptide(L)'
;MLKSFFLTKKWRLWAWGGFVIIIGSLLAQTWIDVKINEWYKGFYDLLQKPTENDISDFWDGIFTFLKLAIPYVIIYTLTNYFTRLYAFRWREAMTFAYMPYWKEIDAKVEGASQRIQEDCMNFAKIVESIGLQVVRAIMLLIAFTPILWGLSSNVVIPFFKDISGSLVWVSLVASLGGLIISWIVGIKLPGLEYNNQVVEAAFRKELVYGEDDRINYVQPPTILELFSGIKFNYHRLFLHYGYFDLWVILYNQIMVIVPYIIMGPGLFAGSMTLGILIQTSSAFREVHSSFSLFINNWTRITELRSIFRRLSEFEIAIGYKKIKRPKVGALRS
;
A
#
# COMPACT_ATOMS: atom_id res chain seq x y z
N MET A 1 9.64 -2.69 19.43
CA MET A 1 9.46 -2.95 17.98
C MET A 1 10.70 -2.57 17.17
N LEU A 2 10.94 -1.27 16.86
CA LEU A 2 12.09 -0.85 16.02
C LEU A 2 13.46 -1.14 16.68
N LYS A 3 13.58 -0.91 17.97
CA LYS A 3 14.85 -1.12 18.70
C LYS A 3 15.32 -2.58 18.69
N SER A 4 14.41 -3.55 18.74
CA SER A 4 14.73 -4.98 18.74
C SER A 4 15.44 -5.42 17.45
N PHE A 5 15.13 -4.79 16.33
CA PHE A 5 15.70 -5.14 15.03
C PHE A 5 16.85 -4.23 14.61
N PHE A 6 16.67 -2.90 14.66
CA PHE A 6 17.65 -1.94 14.15
C PHE A 6 18.80 -1.61 15.10
N LEU A 7 18.60 -1.74 16.43
CA LEU A 7 19.61 -1.33 17.42
C LEU A 7 20.29 -2.49 18.13
N THR A 8 19.74 -3.71 18.06
CA THR A 8 20.32 -4.88 18.70
C THR A 8 21.52 -5.40 17.91
N LYS A 9 22.67 -5.63 18.57
CA LYS A 9 23.91 -6.09 17.94
C LYS A 9 23.73 -7.30 17.02
N LYS A 10 22.91 -8.28 17.44
CA LYS A 10 22.61 -9.50 16.67
C LYS A 10 21.94 -9.21 15.33
N TRP A 11 21.01 -8.25 15.29
CA TRP A 11 20.14 -8.01 14.14
C TRP A 11 20.53 -6.79 13.31
N ARG A 12 21.37 -5.90 13.84
CA ARG A 12 21.72 -4.61 13.22
C ARG A 12 22.25 -4.75 11.79
N LEU A 13 23.10 -5.75 11.54
CA LEU A 13 23.66 -5.97 10.20
C LEU A 13 22.55 -6.41 9.21
N TRP A 14 21.67 -7.30 9.64
CA TRP A 14 20.51 -7.74 8.86
C TRP A 14 19.54 -6.58 8.60
N ALA A 15 19.26 -5.78 9.63
CA ALA A 15 18.30 -4.68 9.53
C ALA A 15 18.80 -3.60 8.54
N TRP A 16 20.01 -3.10 8.72
CA TRP A 16 20.55 -2.03 7.86
C TRP A 16 21.00 -2.56 6.50
N GLY A 17 21.70 -3.68 6.45
CA GLY A 17 22.10 -4.32 5.18
C GLY A 17 20.91 -4.71 4.33
N GLY A 18 19.90 -5.33 4.94
CA GLY A 18 18.66 -5.68 4.25
C GLY A 18 17.88 -4.46 3.77
N PHE A 19 17.83 -3.39 4.57
CA PHE A 19 17.22 -2.13 4.17
C PHE A 19 17.91 -1.54 2.93
N VAL A 20 19.24 -1.51 2.90
CA VAL A 20 20.02 -1.00 1.74
C VAL A 20 19.76 -1.85 0.49
N ILE A 21 19.72 -3.19 0.63
CA ILE A 21 19.40 -4.10 -0.49
C ILE A 21 18.00 -3.81 -1.04
N ILE A 22 16.99 -3.65 -0.17
CA ILE A 22 15.62 -3.35 -0.58
C ILE A 22 15.57 -2.00 -1.32
N ILE A 23 16.17 -0.95 -0.76
CA ILE A 23 16.20 0.37 -1.40
C ILE A 23 16.93 0.31 -2.75
N GLY A 24 18.09 -0.34 -2.82
CA GLY A 24 18.84 -0.50 -4.07
C GLY A 24 18.04 -1.26 -5.14
N SER A 25 17.33 -2.32 -4.76
CA SER A 25 16.50 -3.08 -5.69
C SER A 25 15.27 -2.28 -6.19
N LEU A 26 14.64 -1.46 -5.32
CA LEU A 26 13.55 -0.58 -5.72
C LEU A 26 14.04 0.55 -6.65
N LEU A 27 15.24 1.10 -6.40
CA LEU A 27 15.86 2.07 -7.31
C LEU A 27 16.13 1.46 -8.68
N ALA A 28 16.67 0.22 -8.73
CA ALA A 28 16.89 -0.49 -9.98
C ALA A 28 15.57 -0.74 -10.75
N GLN A 29 14.51 -1.15 -10.06
CA GLN A 29 13.18 -1.32 -10.64
C GLN A 29 12.65 0.01 -11.20
N THR A 30 12.71 1.10 -10.42
CA THR A 30 12.26 2.43 -10.85
C THR A 30 13.05 2.92 -12.07
N TRP A 31 14.37 2.67 -12.11
CA TRP A 31 15.19 3.01 -13.28
C TRP A 31 14.72 2.23 -14.53
N ILE A 32 14.42 0.93 -14.38
CA ILE A 32 13.89 0.13 -15.50
C ILE A 32 12.50 0.64 -15.91
N ASP A 33 11.61 0.99 -14.96
CA ASP A 33 10.30 1.56 -15.24
C ASP A 33 10.41 2.85 -16.10
N VAL A 34 11.40 3.72 -15.78
CA VAL A 34 11.71 4.91 -16.60
C VAL A 34 12.18 4.52 -18.00
N LYS A 35 13.07 3.52 -18.13
CA LYS A 35 13.56 3.06 -19.44
C LYS A 35 12.46 2.41 -20.27
N ILE A 36 11.55 1.69 -19.67
CA ILE A 36 10.36 1.17 -20.36
C ILE A 36 9.46 2.32 -20.82
N ASN A 37 9.30 3.37 -20.02
CA ASN A 37 8.55 4.56 -20.40
C ASN A 37 9.18 5.31 -21.60
N GLU A 38 10.51 5.42 -21.65
CA GLU A 38 11.23 5.95 -22.80
C GLU A 38 11.06 5.06 -24.04
N TRP A 39 11.12 3.73 -23.85
CA TRP A 39 10.92 2.75 -24.91
C TRP A 39 9.52 2.88 -25.55
N TYR A 40 8.47 3.13 -24.76
CA TYR A 40 7.12 3.35 -25.31
C TYR A 40 7.12 4.42 -26.42
N LYS A 41 7.79 5.54 -26.19
CA LYS A 41 7.84 6.61 -27.22
C LYS A 41 8.42 6.09 -28.53
N GLY A 42 9.64 5.55 -28.49
CA GLY A 42 10.32 5.09 -29.71
C GLY A 42 9.56 3.98 -30.44
N PHE A 43 9.07 3.00 -29.69
CA PHE A 43 8.38 1.86 -30.28
C PHE A 43 7.01 2.23 -30.90
N TYR A 44 6.22 3.08 -30.24
CA TYR A 44 4.94 3.49 -30.80
C TYR A 44 5.09 4.53 -31.92
N ASP A 45 6.15 5.33 -31.96
CA ASP A 45 6.48 6.19 -33.09
C ASP A 45 6.86 5.37 -34.33
N LEU A 46 7.60 4.26 -34.10
CA LEU A 46 7.91 3.30 -35.18
C LEU A 46 6.63 2.66 -35.74
N LEU A 47 5.73 2.20 -34.85
CA LEU A 47 4.45 1.61 -35.27
C LEU A 47 3.51 2.59 -35.99
N GLN A 48 3.61 3.89 -35.70
CA GLN A 48 2.82 4.93 -36.36
C GLN A 48 3.20 5.10 -37.82
N LYS A 49 4.46 4.76 -38.22
CA LYS A 49 5.00 4.95 -39.54
C LYS A 49 5.57 3.65 -40.13
N PRO A 50 4.75 2.62 -40.34
CA PRO A 50 5.23 1.29 -40.73
C PRO A 50 5.85 1.27 -42.14
N THR A 51 5.53 2.24 -42.98
CA THR A 51 6.09 2.35 -44.35
C THR A 51 7.46 3.03 -44.40
N GLU A 52 7.85 3.73 -43.32
CA GLU A 52 9.15 4.40 -43.20
C GLU A 52 10.20 3.56 -42.48
N ASN A 53 9.79 2.40 -41.86
CA ASN A 53 10.64 1.56 -41.05
C ASN A 53 10.65 0.11 -41.55
N ASP A 54 11.73 -0.61 -41.29
CA ASP A 54 11.85 -2.01 -41.66
C ASP A 54 11.31 -2.94 -40.56
N ILE A 55 10.95 -4.18 -40.92
CA ILE A 55 10.52 -5.20 -39.99
C ILE A 55 11.64 -5.55 -38.98
N SER A 56 12.90 -5.34 -39.33
CA SER A 56 14.04 -5.48 -38.42
C SER A 56 13.97 -4.51 -37.26
N ASP A 57 13.57 -3.25 -37.49
CA ASP A 57 13.43 -2.23 -36.42
C ASP A 57 12.34 -2.62 -35.42
N PHE A 58 11.26 -3.23 -35.89
CA PHE A 58 10.23 -3.80 -35.04
C PHE A 58 10.78 -4.87 -34.10
N TRP A 59 11.53 -5.83 -34.64
CA TRP A 59 12.11 -6.91 -33.82
C TRP A 59 13.17 -6.38 -32.85
N ASP A 60 13.97 -5.41 -33.27
CA ASP A 60 14.95 -4.74 -32.39
C ASP A 60 14.24 -4.00 -31.24
N GLY A 61 13.10 -3.39 -31.51
CA GLY A 61 12.24 -2.81 -30.49
C GLY A 61 11.76 -3.85 -29.47
N ILE A 62 11.28 -5.01 -29.95
CA ILE A 62 10.85 -6.12 -29.08
C ILE A 62 12.01 -6.66 -28.26
N PHE A 63 13.18 -6.90 -28.86
CA PHE A 63 14.37 -7.38 -28.14
C PHE A 63 14.85 -6.34 -27.09
N THR A 64 14.75 -5.07 -27.40
CA THR A 64 15.08 -3.99 -26.44
C THR A 64 14.14 -4.01 -25.25
N PHE A 65 12.83 -4.22 -25.45
CA PHE A 65 11.88 -4.42 -24.36
C PHE A 65 12.22 -5.64 -23.51
N LEU A 66 12.52 -6.77 -24.12
CA LEU A 66 12.86 -8.01 -23.40
C LEU A 66 14.14 -7.84 -22.56
N LYS A 67 15.14 -7.11 -23.06
CA LYS A 67 16.38 -6.77 -22.30
C LYS A 67 16.06 -5.94 -21.04
N LEU A 68 14.98 -5.19 -21.00
CA LEU A 68 14.53 -4.45 -19.82
C LEU A 68 13.59 -5.30 -18.95
N ALA A 69 12.63 -6.00 -19.57
CA ALA A 69 11.59 -6.72 -18.86
C ALA A 69 12.12 -7.95 -18.10
N ILE A 70 13.06 -8.71 -18.69
CA ILE A 70 13.59 -9.91 -18.03
C ILE A 70 14.34 -9.59 -16.73
N PRO A 71 15.31 -8.65 -16.72
CA PRO A 71 15.95 -8.21 -15.46
C PRO A 71 14.96 -7.63 -14.46
N TYR A 72 13.95 -6.87 -14.92
CA TYR A 72 12.91 -6.35 -14.05
C TYR A 72 12.17 -7.46 -13.31
N VAL A 73 11.70 -8.48 -14.03
CA VAL A 73 10.98 -9.62 -13.42
C VAL A 73 11.86 -10.35 -12.41
N ILE A 74 13.14 -10.57 -12.71
CA ILE A 74 14.09 -11.22 -11.81
C ILE A 74 14.28 -10.37 -10.55
N ILE A 75 14.60 -9.09 -10.70
CA ILE A 75 14.82 -8.17 -9.57
C ILE A 75 13.55 -8.07 -8.72
N TYR A 76 12.37 -7.91 -9.34
CA TYR A 76 11.08 -7.83 -8.66
C TYR A 76 10.80 -9.09 -7.83
N THR A 77 11.01 -10.27 -8.42
CA THR A 77 10.77 -11.56 -7.75
C THR A 77 11.73 -11.76 -6.57
N LEU A 78 13.02 -11.47 -6.77
CA LEU A 78 14.02 -11.57 -5.71
C LEU A 78 13.76 -10.55 -4.59
N THR A 79 13.35 -9.34 -4.94
CA THR A 79 12.97 -8.32 -3.96
C THR A 79 11.81 -8.80 -3.10
N ASN A 80 10.73 -9.31 -3.70
CA ASN A 80 9.58 -9.83 -2.96
C ASN A 80 9.93 -11.01 -2.06
N TYR A 81 10.80 -11.91 -2.50
CA TYR A 81 11.29 -12.99 -1.65
C TYR A 81 12.08 -12.46 -0.47
N PHE A 82 13.04 -11.58 -0.75
CA PHE A 82 13.92 -11.01 0.26
C PHE A 82 13.16 -10.18 1.31
N THR A 83 12.18 -9.40 0.90
CA THR A 83 11.37 -8.59 1.82
C THR A 83 10.51 -9.42 2.75
N ARG A 84 9.94 -10.55 2.27
CA ARG A 84 9.24 -11.52 3.12
C ARG A 84 10.19 -12.14 4.16
N LEU A 85 11.41 -12.48 3.74
CA LEU A 85 12.44 -12.96 4.66
C LEU A 85 12.84 -11.89 5.68
N TYR A 86 12.98 -10.64 5.22
CA TYR A 86 13.29 -9.49 6.07
C TYR A 86 12.20 -9.26 7.14
N ALA A 87 10.93 -9.30 6.76
CA ALA A 87 9.81 -9.22 7.69
C ALA A 87 9.80 -10.37 8.70
N PHE A 88 10.09 -11.59 8.26
CA PHE A 88 10.19 -12.75 9.14
C PHE A 88 11.33 -12.59 10.17
N ARG A 89 12.50 -12.11 9.75
CA ARG A 89 13.61 -11.82 10.66
C ARG A 89 13.31 -10.68 11.64
N TRP A 90 12.53 -9.69 11.21
CA TRP A 90 12.06 -8.64 12.12
C TRP A 90 11.10 -9.20 13.18
N ARG A 91 10.15 -10.04 12.76
CA ARG A 91 9.29 -10.80 13.71
C ARG A 91 10.11 -11.59 14.71
N GLU A 92 11.11 -12.35 14.23
CA GLU A 92 12.02 -13.14 15.09
C GLU A 92 12.71 -12.25 16.13
N ALA A 93 13.25 -11.11 15.68
CA ALA A 93 13.91 -10.15 16.56
C ALA A 93 12.98 -9.59 17.65
N MET A 94 11.70 -9.29 17.32
CA MET A 94 10.73 -8.83 18.30
C MET A 94 10.36 -9.93 19.30
N THR A 95 10.04 -11.11 18.80
CA THR A 95 9.65 -12.26 19.63
C THR A 95 10.72 -12.58 20.67
N PHE A 96 11.97 -12.74 20.26
CA PHE A 96 13.06 -13.05 21.19
C PHE A 96 13.51 -11.87 22.05
N ALA A 97 13.20 -10.64 21.66
CA ALA A 97 13.44 -9.49 22.52
C ALA A 97 12.41 -9.36 23.64
N TYR A 98 11.17 -9.80 23.43
CA TYR A 98 10.09 -9.70 24.42
C TYR A 98 10.07 -10.86 25.41
N MET A 99 10.47 -12.07 24.97
CA MET A 99 10.39 -13.29 25.80
C MET A 99 11.08 -13.19 27.18
N PRO A 100 12.32 -12.67 27.32
CA PRO A 100 12.96 -12.55 28.62
C PRO A 100 12.16 -11.64 29.57
N TYR A 101 11.72 -10.49 29.10
CA TYR A 101 10.95 -9.54 29.90
C TYR A 101 9.60 -10.09 30.34
N TRP A 102 8.91 -10.79 29.43
CA TRP A 102 7.64 -11.43 29.76
C TRP A 102 7.81 -12.57 30.79
N LYS A 103 8.91 -13.32 30.72
CA LYS A 103 9.18 -14.41 31.69
C LYS A 103 9.49 -13.89 33.07
N GLU A 104 10.10 -12.71 33.22
CA GLU A 104 10.52 -12.12 34.47
C GLU A 104 9.41 -11.35 35.19
N ILE A 105 8.27 -11.12 34.55
CA ILE A 105 7.17 -10.35 35.13
C ILE A 105 6.23 -11.28 35.93
N ASP A 106 6.00 -10.96 37.22
CA ASP A 106 5.06 -11.69 38.07
C ASP A 106 3.60 -11.31 37.79
N ALA A 107 3.35 -10.12 37.20
CA ALA A 107 2.01 -9.66 36.90
C ALA A 107 1.43 -10.38 35.66
N LYS A 108 0.18 -10.84 35.77
CA LYS A 108 -0.53 -11.41 34.61
C LYS A 108 -0.80 -10.34 33.57
N VAL A 109 -0.12 -10.43 32.43
CA VAL A 109 -0.37 -9.55 31.28
C VAL A 109 -1.38 -10.22 30.35
N GLU A 110 -2.59 -9.66 30.31
CA GLU A 110 -3.68 -10.20 29.48
C GLU A 110 -3.32 -10.18 27.97
N GLY A 111 -3.55 -11.31 27.31
CA GLY A 111 -3.31 -11.46 25.88
C GLY A 111 -1.82 -11.45 25.47
N ALA A 112 -0.88 -11.67 26.39
CA ALA A 112 0.56 -11.68 26.10
C ALA A 112 0.95 -12.67 24.98
N SER A 113 0.38 -13.86 24.97
CA SER A 113 0.60 -14.89 23.94
C SER A 113 0.17 -14.37 22.55
N GLN A 114 -0.99 -13.74 22.47
CA GLN A 114 -1.48 -13.15 21.22
C GLN A 114 -0.58 -11.99 20.75
N ARG A 115 -0.08 -11.14 21.67
CA ARG A 115 0.84 -10.04 21.31
C ARG A 115 2.16 -10.57 20.73
N ILE A 116 2.74 -11.60 21.35
CA ILE A 116 4.01 -12.17 20.90
C ILE A 116 3.84 -12.97 19.61
N GLN A 117 2.79 -13.77 19.48
CA GLN A 117 2.59 -14.65 18.35
C GLN A 117 1.95 -13.94 17.15
N GLU A 118 0.82 -13.27 17.35
CA GLU A 118 0.00 -12.75 16.26
C GLU A 118 0.34 -11.28 15.92
N ASP A 119 0.36 -10.39 16.93
CA ASP A 119 0.60 -8.97 16.67
C ASP A 119 2.02 -8.70 16.16
N CYS A 120 3.05 -9.41 16.65
CA CYS A 120 4.40 -9.30 16.09
C CYS A 120 4.48 -9.77 14.63
N MET A 121 3.76 -10.85 14.27
CA MET A 121 3.69 -11.34 12.90
C MET A 121 2.98 -10.32 11.99
N ASN A 122 1.79 -9.87 12.39
CA ASN A 122 1.00 -8.95 11.58
C ASN A 122 1.68 -7.59 11.44
N PHE A 123 2.31 -7.07 12.50
CA PHE A 123 3.13 -5.87 12.42
C PHE A 123 4.22 -5.98 11.35
N ALA A 124 5.02 -7.04 11.41
CA ALA A 124 6.11 -7.25 10.45
C ALA A 124 5.60 -7.37 9.01
N LYS A 125 4.52 -8.12 8.77
CA LYS A 125 3.90 -8.28 7.44
C LYS A 125 3.34 -6.97 6.88
N ILE A 126 2.62 -6.19 7.71
CA ILE A 126 1.99 -4.96 7.25
C ILE A 126 3.05 -3.89 7.00
N VAL A 127 4.05 -3.78 7.88
CA VAL A 127 5.16 -2.83 7.67
C VAL A 127 5.96 -3.21 6.43
N GLU A 128 6.20 -4.49 6.17
CA GLU A 128 6.84 -4.95 4.93
C GLU A 128 6.01 -4.52 3.71
N SER A 129 4.73 -4.90 3.65
CA SER A 129 3.92 -4.68 2.45
C SER A 129 3.63 -3.19 2.19
N ILE A 130 3.22 -2.43 3.22
CA ILE A 130 2.95 -0.98 3.08
C ILE A 130 4.24 -0.20 2.93
N GLY A 131 5.26 -0.53 3.73
CA GLY A 131 6.56 0.16 3.68
C GLY A 131 7.19 0.10 2.30
N LEU A 132 7.18 -1.07 1.66
CA LEU A 132 7.64 -1.22 0.28
C LEU A 132 6.85 -0.37 -0.70
N GLN A 133 5.51 -0.40 -0.61
CA GLN A 133 4.64 0.36 -1.50
C GLN A 133 4.85 1.86 -1.34
N VAL A 134 5.00 2.36 -0.11
CA VAL A 134 5.26 3.79 0.17
C VAL A 134 6.61 4.22 -0.39
N VAL A 135 7.67 3.44 -0.14
CA VAL A 135 9.00 3.76 -0.67
C VAL A 135 9.00 3.75 -2.20
N ARG A 136 8.39 2.73 -2.82
CA ARG A 136 8.24 2.65 -4.28
C ARG A 136 7.46 3.84 -4.83
N ALA A 137 6.33 4.21 -4.22
CA ALA A 137 5.53 5.36 -4.65
C ALA A 137 6.32 6.68 -4.60
N ILE A 138 7.12 6.89 -3.55
CA ILE A 138 7.99 8.07 -3.45
C ILE A 138 9.04 8.06 -4.57
N MET A 139 9.68 6.92 -4.84
CA MET A 139 10.67 6.79 -5.91
C MET A 139 10.06 7.04 -7.28
N LEU A 140 8.87 6.48 -7.55
CA LEU A 140 8.13 6.71 -8.80
C LEU A 140 7.74 8.20 -8.96
N LEU A 141 7.27 8.85 -7.90
CA LEU A 141 6.96 10.28 -7.93
C LEU A 141 8.21 11.11 -8.25
N ILE A 142 9.35 10.82 -7.62
CA ILE A 142 10.60 11.52 -7.89
C ILE A 142 11.06 11.31 -9.33
N ALA A 143 10.90 10.10 -9.87
CA ALA A 143 11.34 9.75 -11.22
C ALA A 143 10.38 10.27 -12.31
N PHE A 144 9.07 10.08 -12.15
CA PHE A 144 8.09 10.35 -13.19
C PHE A 144 7.49 11.76 -13.18
N THR A 145 7.50 12.47 -12.03
CA THR A 145 7.02 13.86 -11.99
C THR A 145 7.80 14.79 -12.94
N PRO A 146 9.15 14.78 -12.96
CA PRO A 146 9.91 15.57 -13.93
C PRO A 146 9.64 15.18 -15.38
N ILE A 147 9.47 13.87 -15.66
CA ILE A 147 9.16 13.37 -17.00
C ILE A 147 7.79 13.90 -17.44
N LEU A 148 6.78 13.75 -16.62
CA LEU A 148 5.43 14.23 -16.88
C LEU A 148 5.38 15.77 -17.01
N TRP A 149 6.19 16.47 -16.23
CA TRP A 149 6.34 17.93 -16.33
C TRP A 149 6.92 18.33 -17.66
N GLY A 150 8.01 17.69 -18.12
CA GLY A 150 8.61 17.93 -19.42
C GLY A 150 7.67 17.63 -20.59
N LEU A 151 6.93 16.51 -20.51
CA LEU A 151 5.96 16.12 -21.54
C LEU A 151 4.74 17.05 -21.59
N SER A 152 4.42 17.74 -20.51
CA SER A 152 3.33 18.72 -20.44
C SER A 152 3.52 19.90 -21.37
N SER A 153 4.76 20.22 -21.79
CA SER A 153 5.05 21.32 -22.74
C SER A 153 4.47 21.07 -24.14
N ASN A 154 4.22 19.80 -24.48
CA ASN A 154 3.64 19.40 -25.76
C ASN A 154 2.09 19.42 -25.76
N VAL A 155 1.48 19.79 -24.64
CA VAL A 155 0.03 19.70 -24.44
C VAL A 155 -0.56 21.07 -24.17
N VAL A 156 -1.54 21.47 -24.97
CA VAL A 156 -2.32 22.69 -24.75
C VAL A 156 -3.66 22.28 -24.14
N ILE A 157 -3.81 22.44 -22.82
CA ILE A 157 -5.08 22.20 -22.13
C ILE A 157 -5.87 23.53 -22.13
N PRO A 158 -7.11 23.58 -22.66
CA PRO A 158 -7.87 24.84 -22.77
C PRO A 158 -8.01 25.65 -21.47
N PHE A 159 -8.11 24.96 -20.34
CA PHE A 159 -8.23 25.59 -19.01
C PHE A 159 -6.89 25.88 -18.31
N PHE A 160 -5.75 25.35 -18.85
CA PHE A 160 -4.42 25.44 -18.24
C PHE A 160 -3.35 25.89 -19.24
N LYS A 161 -3.73 26.73 -20.22
CA LYS A 161 -2.86 27.14 -21.36
C LYS A 161 -1.52 27.73 -20.92
N ASP A 162 -1.49 28.41 -19.78
CA ASP A 162 -0.32 29.18 -19.32
C ASP A 162 0.39 28.51 -18.14
N ILE A 163 -0.04 27.29 -17.73
CA ILE A 163 0.53 26.62 -16.55
C ILE A 163 1.53 25.55 -17.02
N SER A 164 2.81 25.78 -16.73
CA SER A 164 3.84 24.77 -16.93
C SER A 164 3.57 23.56 -16.04
N GLY A 165 3.79 22.33 -16.58
CA GLY A 165 3.52 21.10 -15.84
C GLY A 165 2.04 20.77 -15.68
N SER A 166 1.18 21.26 -16.58
CA SER A 166 -0.28 21.11 -16.51
C SER A 166 -0.77 19.68 -16.25
N LEU A 167 -0.15 18.66 -16.86
CA LEU A 167 -0.50 17.26 -16.63
C LEU A 167 -0.17 16.78 -15.20
N VAL A 168 0.89 17.30 -14.58
CA VAL A 168 1.23 17.02 -13.19
C VAL A 168 0.15 17.60 -12.27
N TRP A 169 -0.29 18.82 -12.52
CA TRP A 169 -1.37 19.46 -11.75
C TRP A 169 -2.68 18.72 -11.93
N VAL A 170 -3.04 18.30 -13.15
CA VAL A 170 -4.23 17.48 -13.40
C VAL A 170 -4.15 16.16 -12.63
N SER A 171 -3.01 15.46 -12.67
CA SER A 171 -2.81 14.22 -11.93
C SER A 171 -2.95 14.42 -10.42
N LEU A 172 -2.38 15.49 -9.89
CA LEU A 172 -2.44 15.82 -8.45
C LEU A 172 -3.87 16.17 -8.01
N VAL A 173 -4.55 17.06 -8.75
CA VAL A 173 -5.93 17.45 -8.43
C VAL A 173 -6.89 16.28 -8.54
N ALA A 174 -6.75 15.45 -9.58
CA ALA A 174 -7.54 14.25 -9.76
C ALA A 174 -7.31 13.25 -8.62
N SER A 175 -6.05 13.02 -8.24
CA SER A 175 -5.70 12.11 -7.15
C SER A 175 -6.21 12.58 -5.80
N LEU A 176 -6.05 13.87 -5.48
CA LEU A 176 -6.60 14.46 -4.25
C LEU A 176 -8.13 14.44 -4.24
N GLY A 177 -8.77 14.79 -5.36
CA GLY A 177 -10.23 14.69 -5.51
C GLY A 177 -10.73 13.27 -5.31
N GLY A 178 -10.08 12.30 -5.95
CA GLY A 178 -10.37 10.88 -5.77
C GLY A 178 -10.22 10.43 -4.32
N LEU A 179 -9.18 10.89 -3.62
CA LEU A 179 -8.95 10.59 -2.21
C LEU A 179 -10.06 11.17 -1.31
N ILE A 180 -10.44 12.43 -1.53
CA ILE A 180 -11.51 13.09 -0.76
C ILE A 180 -12.85 12.36 -0.96
N ILE A 181 -13.22 12.03 -2.21
CA ILE A 181 -14.46 11.34 -2.51
C ILE A 181 -14.42 9.91 -1.94
N SER A 182 -13.30 9.20 -2.08
CA SER A 182 -13.14 7.86 -1.50
C SER A 182 -13.30 7.87 0.02
N TRP A 183 -12.77 8.91 0.69
CA TRP A 183 -12.97 9.08 2.13
C TRP A 183 -14.45 9.31 2.47
N ILE A 184 -15.16 10.17 1.72
CA ILE A 184 -16.59 10.44 1.94
C ILE A 184 -17.43 9.17 1.75
N VAL A 185 -17.19 8.43 0.66
CA VAL A 185 -17.93 7.19 0.35
C VAL A 185 -17.60 6.08 1.35
N GLY A 186 -16.34 5.97 1.76
CA GLY A 186 -15.84 4.93 2.67
C GLY A 186 -15.97 5.23 4.16
N ILE A 187 -16.44 6.41 4.56
CA ILE A 187 -16.41 6.88 5.97
C ILE A 187 -17.13 5.95 6.95
N LYS A 188 -18.15 5.22 6.50
CA LYS A 188 -18.93 4.28 7.33
C LYS A 188 -18.30 2.89 7.45
N LEU A 189 -17.41 2.51 6.53
CA LEU A 189 -16.85 1.16 6.47
C LEU A 189 -16.12 0.74 7.77
N PRO A 190 -15.26 1.57 8.40
CA PRO A 190 -14.59 1.17 9.64
C PRO A 190 -15.56 0.89 10.79
N GLY A 191 -16.65 1.66 10.89
CA GLY A 191 -17.68 1.44 11.92
C GLY A 191 -18.49 0.17 11.69
N LEU A 192 -18.83 -0.14 10.42
CA LEU A 192 -19.52 -1.37 10.06
C LEU A 192 -18.65 -2.60 10.26
N GLU A 193 -17.37 -2.51 9.93
CA GLU A 193 -16.39 -3.57 10.17
C GLU A 193 -16.22 -3.85 11.68
N TYR A 194 -16.11 -2.80 12.50
CA TYR A 194 -16.09 -2.94 13.95
C TYR A 194 -17.34 -3.65 14.49
N ASN A 195 -18.54 -3.23 14.05
CA ASN A 195 -19.78 -3.88 14.46
C ASN A 195 -19.83 -5.36 14.06
N ASN A 196 -19.31 -5.67 12.87
CA ASN A 196 -19.20 -7.05 12.42
C ASN A 196 -18.28 -7.88 13.32
N GLN A 197 -17.12 -7.35 13.72
CA GLN A 197 -16.21 -8.02 14.65
C GLN A 197 -16.86 -8.24 16.03
N VAL A 198 -17.69 -7.31 16.50
CA VAL A 198 -18.41 -7.44 17.79
C VAL A 198 -19.42 -8.61 17.74
N VAL A 199 -20.22 -8.72 16.69
CA VAL A 199 -21.22 -9.81 16.59
C VAL A 199 -20.54 -11.16 16.36
N GLU A 200 -19.45 -11.22 15.60
CA GLU A 200 -18.62 -12.43 15.46
C GLU A 200 -18.00 -12.85 16.79
N ALA A 201 -17.52 -11.91 17.59
CA ALA A 201 -16.97 -12.20 18.91
C ALA A 201 -18.03 -12.75 19.86
N ALA A 202 -19.27 -12.23 19.81
CA ALA A 202 -20.39 -12.75 20.60
C ALA A 202 -20.74 -14.19 20.21
N PHE A 203 -20.83 -14.47 18.91
CA PHE A 203 -21.07 -15.81 18.38
C PHE A 203 -19.95 -16.80 18.79
N ARG A 204 -18.67 -16.40 18.62
CA ARG A 204 -17.53 -17.21 19.05
C ARG A 204 -17.60 -17.51 20.54
N LYS A 205 -17.96 -16.52 21.38
CA LYS A 205 -18.05 -16.70 22.84
C LYS A 205 -19.07 -17.78 23.22
N GLU A 206 -20.21 -17.80 22.55
CA GLU A 206 -21.24 -18.81 22.76
C GLU A 206 -20.74 -20.21 22.37
N LEU A 207 -20.03 -20.33 21.24
CA LEU A 207 -19.43 -21.59 20.80
C LEU A 207 -18.37 -22.10 21.78
N VAL A 208 -17.51 -21.21 22.30
CA VAL A 208 -16.47 -21.57 23.29
C VAL A 208 -17.09 -22.05 24.58
N TYR A 209 -18.18 -21.43 25.07
CA TYR A 209 -18.89 -21.92 26.23
C TYR A 209 -19.53 -23.28 25.98
N GLY A 210 -19.99 -23.55 24.78
CA GLY A 210 -20.54 -24.82 24.36
C GLY A 210 -19.50 -25.94 24.23
N GLU A 211 -18.19 -25.64 24.16
CA GLU A 211 -17.13 -26.65 24.21
C GLU A 211 -17.11 -27.34 25.59
N ASP A 212 -17.36 -26.55 26.63
CA ASP A 212 -17.34 -27.05 28.02
C ASP A 212 -18.73 -27.56 28.48
N ASP A 213 -19.82 -26.90 28.08
CA ASP A 213 -21.19 -27.23 28.50
C ASP A 213 -22.20 -27.06 27.34
N ARG A 214 -22.40 -28.15 26.59
CA ARG A 214 -23.33 -28.19 25.44
C ARG A 214 -24.82 -28.18 25.83
N ILE A 215 -25.11 -28.49 27.10
CA ILE A 215 -26.50 -28.58 27.59
C ILE A 215 -27.08 -27.18 27.83
N ASN A 216 -26.27 -26.30 28.42
CA ASN A 216 -26.69 -24.94 28.76
C ASN A 216 -26.37 -23.89 27.69
N TYR A 217 -25.39 -24.17 26.82
CA TYR A 217 -24.94 -23.29 25.75
C TYR A 217 -25.21 -23.91 24.36
N VAL A 218 -25.03 -23.13 23.31
CA VAL A 218 -25.20 -23.56 21.91
C VAL A 218 -26.63 -24.04 21.63
N GLN A 219 -27.61 -23.51 22.35
CA GLN A 219 -29.01 -23.83 22.09
C GLN A 219 -29.43 -23.32 20.71
N PRO A 220 -30.21 -24.12 19.90
CA PRO A 220 -30.58 -23.75 18.55
C PRO A 220 -31.22 -22.36 18.39
N PRO A 221 -32.13 -21.90 19.30
CA PRO A 221 -32.68 -20.54 19.21
C PRO A 221 -31.60 -19.45 19.40
N THR A 222 -30.68 -19.60 20.37
CA THR A 222 -29.60 -18.64 20.64
C THR A 222 -28.62 -18.56 19.47
N ILE A 223 -28.23 -19.70 18.92
CA ILE A 223 -27.36 -19.76 17.73
C ILE A 223 -28.02 -19.08 16.52
N LEU A 224 -29.32 -19.32 16.31
CA LEU A 224 -30.07 -18.72 15.22
C LEU A 224 -30.16 -17.19 15.37
N GLU A 225 -30.39 -16.69 16.58
CA GLU A 225 -30.44 -15.26 16.89
C GLU A 225 -29.06 -14.59 16.64
N LEU A 226 -27.99 -15.14 17.20
CA LEU A 226 -26.62 -14.63 17.03
C LEU A 226 -26.23 -14.64 15.56
N PHE A 227 -26.50 -15.72 14.83
CA PHE A 227 -26.18 -15.81 13.40
C PHE A 227 -27.03 -14.85 12.55
N SER A 228 -28.28 -14.60 12.94
CA SER A 228 -29.13 -13.60 12.29
C SER A 228 -28.55 -12.19 12.46
N GLY A 229 -28.01 -11.88 13.64
CA GLY A 229 -27.28 -10.65 13.89
C GLY A 229 -26.03 -10.49 12.99
N ILE A 230 -25.25 -11.57 12.85
CA ILE A 230 -24.11 -11.64 11.94
C ILE A 230 -24.57 -11.36 10.51
N LYS A 231 -25.58 -12.11 10.01
CA LYS A 231 -26.12 -11.96 8.66
C LYS A 231 -26.58 -10.53 8.36
N PHE A 232 -27.26 -9.87 9.30
CA PHE A 232 -27.70 -8.49 9.15
C PHE A 232 -26.53 -7.51 9.02
N ASN A 233 -25.50 -7.66 9.89
CA ASN A 233 -24.32 -6.78 9.86
C ASN A 233 -23.51 -7.00 8.58
N TYR A 234 -23.29 -8.25 8.14
CA TYR A 234 -22.59 -8.55 6.89
C TYR A 234 -23.34 -7.98 5.69
N HIS A 235 -24.66 -8.08 5.65
CA HIS A 235 -25.43 -7.52 4.54
C HIS A 235 -25.24 -6.01 4.42
N ARG A 236 -25.27 -5.28 5.54
CA ARG A 236 -25.00 -3.84 5.57
C ARG A 236 -23.56 -3.54 5.16
N LEU A 237 -22.59 -4.31 5.63
CA LEU A 237 -21.19 -4.16 5.29
C LEU A 237 -20.96 -4.37 3.79
N PHE A 238 -21.52 -5.45 3.21
CA PHE A 238 -21.38 -5.76 1.78
C PHE A 238 -22.01 -4.70 0.88
N LEU A 239 -23.15 -4.14 1.26
CA LEU A 239 -23.75 -3.02 0.52
C LEU A 239 -22.85 -1.79 0.50
N HIS A 240 -22.22 -1.45 1.63
CA HIS A 240 -21.31 -0.31 1.69
C HIS A 240 -20.00 -0.58 0.94
N TYR A 241 -19.47 -1.82 0.99
CA TYR A 241 -18.36 -2.21 0.11
C TYR A 241 -18.76 -2.11 -1.36
N GLY A 242 -19.95 -2.54 -1.74
CA GLY A 242 -20.44 -2.41 -3.11
C GLY A 242 -20.44 -0.97 -3.62
N TYR A 243 -20.89 -0.01 -2.83
CA TYR A 243 -20.81 1.43 -3.18
C TYR A 243 -19.37 1.93 -3.27
N PHE A 244 -18.55 1.51 -2.34
CA PHE A 244 -17.12 1.90 -2.33
C PHE A 244 -16.38 1.34 -3.53
N ASP A 245 -16.57 0.06 -3.83
CA ASP A 245 -15.94 -0.61 -4.97
C ASP A 245 -16.41 -0.02 -6.29
N LEU A 246 -17.71 0.27 -6.42
CA LEU A 246 -18.25 0.94 -7.62
C LEU A 246 -17.56 2.30 -7.84
N TRP A 247 -17.40 3.08 -6.78
CA TRP A 247 -16.69 4.36 -6.86
C TRP A 247 -15.22 4.16 -7.26
N VAL A 248 -14.49 3.30 -6.56
CA VAL A 248 -13.05 3.08 -6.80
C VAL A 248 -12.80 2.55 -8.21
N ILE A 249 -13.60 1.60 -8.67
CA ILE A 249 -13.47 1.03 -10.02
C ILE A 249 -13.78 2.10 -11.08
N LEU A 250 -14.88 2.84 -10.92
CA LEU A 250 -15.25 3.92 -11.83
C LEU A 250 -14.16 5.00 -11.90
N TYR A 251 -13.65 5.43 -10.74
CA TYR A 251 -12.58 6.40 -10.65
C TYR A 251 -11.31 5.92 -11.37
N ASN A 252 -10.88 4.69 -11.15
CA ASN A 252 -9.72 4.13 -11.81
C ASN A 252 -9.91 4.06 -13.33
N GLN A 253 -11.08 3.70 -13.83
CA GLN A 253 -11.37 3.68 -15.27
C GLN A 253 -11.37 5.09 -15.88
N ILE A 254 -11.91 6.09 -15.17
CA ILE A 254 -11.84 7.48 -15.61
C ILE A 254 -10.38 7.94 -15.70
N MET A 255 -9.55 7.60 -14.73
CA MET A 255 -8.13 8.00 -14.72
C MET A 255 -7.32 7.38 -15.85
N VAL A 256 -7.70 6.22 -16.37
CA VAL A 256 -7.09 5.64 -17.57
C VAL A 256 -7.34 6.50 -18.80
N ILE A 257 -8.55 7.07 -18.93
CA ILE A 257 -8.93 7.81 -20.15
C ILE A 257 -8.55 9.31 -20.10
N VAL A 258 -8.31 9.88 -18.92
CA VAL A 258 -7.99 11.30 -18.75
C VAL A 258 -6.82 11.78 -19.63
N PRO A 259 -5.66 11.09 -19.69
CA PRO A 259 -4.56 11.52 -20.58
C PRO A 259 -4.97 11.54 -22.06
N TYR A 260 -5.77 10.57 -22.49
CA TYR A 260 -6.24 10.46 -23.88
C TYR A 260 -7.22 11.58 -24.24
N ILE A 261 -8.13 11.95 -23.33
CA ILE A 261 -9.05 13.08 -23.52
C ILE A 261 -8.27 14.39 -23.68
N ILE A 262 -7.23 14.57 -22.87
CA ILE A 262 -6.43 15.80 -22.87
C ILE A 262 -5.54 15.89 -24.11
N MET A 263 -4.89 14.78 -24.48
CA MET A 263 -3.84 14.77 -25.51
C MET A 263 -4.35 14.35 -26.89
N GLY A 264 -5.46 13.63 -26.96
CA GLY A 264 -6.03 13.12 -28.21
C GLY A 264 -6.23 14.21 -29.26
N PRO A 265 -6.80 15.38 -28.96
CA PRO A 265 -6.92 16.47 -29.91
C PRO A 265 -5.59 16.90 -30.55
N GLY A 266 -4.50 16.89 -29.75
CA GLY A 266 -3.15 17.20 -30.26
C GLY A 266 -2.60 16.15 -31.24
N LEU A 267 -2.90 14.87 -31.00
CA LEU A 267 -2.54 13.79 -31.91
C LEU A 267 -3.26 13.97 -33.28
N PHE A 268 -4.57 14.22 -33.26
CA PHE A 268 -5.36 14.45 -34.48
C PHE A 268 -4.98 15.74 -35.21
N ALA A 269 -4.50 16.74 -34.47
CA ALA A 269 -3.97 17.99 -35.07
C ALA A 269 -2.53 17.85 -35.62
N GLY A 270 -1.89 16.67 -35.42
CA GLY A 270 -0.51 16.45 -35.87
C GLY A 270 0.56 17.16 -35.02
N SER A 271 0.19 17.74 -33.88
CA SER A 271 1.12 18.44 -32.98
C SER A 271 1.95 17.52 -32.10
N MET A 272 1.59 16.23 -32.00
CA MET A 272 2.32 15.21 -31.27
C MET A 272 2.22 13.84 -31.93
N THR A 273 3.14 12.95 -31.57
CA THR A 273 3.18 11.58 -32.08
C THR A 273 2.41 10.62 -31.15
N LEU A 274 2.07 9.44 -31.68
CA LEU A 274 1.46 8.36 -30.88
C LEU A 274 2.37 7.92 -29.73
N GLY A 275 3.68 7.85 -29.97
CA GLY A 275 4.66 7.50 -28.94
C GLY A 275 4.67 8.49 -27.78
N ILE A 276 4.60 9.80 -28.05
CA ILE A 276 4.48 10.83 -26.99
C ILE A 276 3.19 10.63 -26.18
N LEU A 277 2.07 10.36 -26.84
CA LEU A 277 0.78 10.13 -26.17
C LEU A 277 0.86 8.92 -25.24
N ILE A 278 1.40 7.79 -25.71
CA ILE A 278 1.52 6.56 -24.92
C ILE A 278 2.53 6.73 -23.76
N GLN A 279 3.67 7.36 -24.04
CA GLN A 279 4.68 7.68 -23.01
C GLN A 279 4.09 8.54 -21.90
N THR A 280 3.36 9.59 -22.26
CA THR A 280 2.73 10.50 -21.29
C THR A 280 1.63 9.81 -20.51
N SER A 281 0.78 9.00 -21.18
CA SER A 281 -0.26 8.22 -20.50
C SER A 281 0.34 7.23 -19.49
N SER A 282 1.48 6.61 -19.81
CA SER A 282 2.20 5.73 -18.90
C SER A 282 2.78 6.52 -17.72
N ALA A 283 3.46 7.65 -17.95
CA ALA A 283 3.99 8.49 -16.88
C ALA A 283 2.89 9.04 -15.97
N PHE A 284 1.76 9.46 -16.54
CA PHE A 284 0.58 9.90 -15.78
C PHE A 284 0.06 8.80 -14.87
N ARG A 285 -0.05 7.56 -15.37
CA ARG A 285 -0.48 6.40 -14.59
C ARG A 285 0.45 6.13 -13.41
N GLU A 286 1.78 6.21 -13.59
CA GLU A 286 2.74 5.99 -12.50
C GLU A 286 2.62 7.07 -11.42
N VAL A 287 2.48 8.34 -11.79
CA VAL A 287 2.27 9.45 -10.85
C VAL A 287 0.92 9.29 -10.13
N HIS A 288 -0.15 9.01 -10.87
CA HIS A 288 -1.48 8.81 -10.29
C HIS A 288 -1.54 7.62 -9.34
N SER A 289 -0.98 6.46 -9.71
CA SER A 289 -0.98 5.26 -8.88
C SER A 289 -0.23 5.48 -7.56
N SER A 290 0.84 6.27 -7.61
CA SER A 290 1.64 6.63 -6.42
C SER A 290 0.83 7.47 -5.42
N PHE A 291 0.00 8.39 -5.88
CA PHE A 291 -0.92 9.14 -5.00
C PHE A 291 -2.08 8.28 -4.49
N SER A 292 -2.59 7.36 -5.31
CA SER A 292 -3.72 6.49 -4.96
C SER A 292 -3.37 5.38 -3.96
N LEU A 293 -2.10 5.20 -3.63
CA LEU A 293 -1.62 4.21 -2.67
C LEU A 293 -2.35 4.27 -1.33
N PHE A 294 -2.58 5.47 -0.81
CA PHE A 294 -3.25 5.67 0.49
C PHE A 294 -4.72 5.24 0.44
N ILE A 295 -5.41 5.47 -0.69
CA ILE A 295 -6.81 5.05 -0.90
C ILE A 295 -6.88 3.52 -0.84
N ASN A 296 -6.01 2.86 -1.59
CA ASN A 296 -6.02 1.41 -1.76
C ASN A 296 -5.56 0.65 -0.51
N ASN A 297 -4.85 1.30 0.41
CA ASN A 297 -4.30 0.66 1.62
C ASN A 297 -4.87 1.20 2.93
N TRP A 298 -5.96 1.96 2.89
CA TRP A 298 -6.55 2.60 4.09
C TRP A 298 -6.82 1.63 5.23
N THR A 299 -7.47 0.51 4.94
CA THR A 299 -7.78 -0.54 5.92
C THR A 299 -6.52 -1.09 6.58
N ARG A 300 -5.49 -1.41 5.78
CA ARG A 300 -4.21 -1.93 6.30
C ARG A 300 -3.44 -0.90 7.14
N ILE A 301 -3.52 0.38 6.78
CA ILE A 301 -2.91 1.47 7.56
C ILE A 301 -3.58 1.59 8.93
N THR A 302 -4.92 1.49 8.96
CA THR A 302 -5.70 1.53 10.21
C THR A 302 -5.40 0.30 11.08
N GLU A 303 -5.30 -0.88 10.49
CA GLU A 303 -4.88 -2.11 11.15
C GLU A 303 -3.47 -1.98 11.76
N LEU A 304 -2.50 -1.49 10.98
CA LEU A 304 -1.15 -1.23 11.46
C LEU A 304 -1.13 -0.30 12.66
N ARG A 305 -1.91 0.78 12.64
CA ARG A 305 -2.04 1.72 13.76
C ARG A 305 -2.56 1.02 15.01
N SER A 306 -3.56 0.17 14.89
CA SER A 306 -4.12 -0.62 15.99
C SER A 306 -3.10 -1.58 16.57
N ILE A 307 -2.42 -2.37 15.74
CA ILE A 307 -1.37 -3.31 16.14
C ILE A 307 -0.21 -2.57 16.81
N PHE A 308 0.24 -1.45 16.23
CA PHE A 308 1.30 -0.62 16.80
C PHE A 308 0.96 -0.13 18.21
N ARG A 309 -0.29 0.30 18.43
CA ARG A 309 -0.78 0.72 19.75
C ARG A 309 -0.73 -0.43 20.75
N ARG A 310 -1.30 -1.59 20.40
CA ARG A 310 -1.32 -2.79 21.27
C ARG A 310 0.09 -3.26 21.62
N LEU A 311 0.99 -3.35 20.64
CA LEU A 311 2.38 -3.71 20.88
C LEU A 311 3.12 -2.67 21.73
N SER A 312 2.81 -1.38 21.56
CA SER A 312 3.40 -0.31 22.40
C SER A 312 2.94 -0.40 23.85
N GLU A 313 1.65 -0.67 24.08
CA GLU A 313 1.08 -0.92 25.42
C GLU A 313 1.70 -2.18 26.04
N PHE A 314 1.85 -3.25 25.26
CA PHE A 314 2.53 -4.48 25.69
C PHE A 314 4.00 -4.25 26.05
N GLU A 315 4.78 -3.51 25.23
CA GLU A 315 6.18 -3.16 25.54
C GLU A 315 6.32 -2.41 26.87
N ILE A 316 5.34 -1.57 27.21
CA ILE A 316 5.28 -0.87 28.49
C ILE A 316 4.93 -1.83 29.62
N ALA A 317 3.92 -2.67 29.42
CA ALA A 317 3.43 -3.62 30.43
C ALA A 317 4.51 -4.63 30.84
N ILE A 318 5.33 -5.12 29.90
CA ILE A 318 6.45 -6.03 30.19
C ILE A 318 7.75 -5.32 30.62
N GLY A 319 7.75 -3.97 30.78
CA GLY A 319 8.94 -3.22 31.18
C GLY A 319 10.03 -3.08 30.10
N TYR A 320 9.78 -3.55 28.86
CA TYR A 320 10.72 -3.41 27.74
C TYR A 320 10.93 -1.94 27.34
N LYS A 321 9.87 -1.12 27.46
CA LYS A 321 9.90 0.32 27.19
C LYS A 321 9.61 1.07 28.50
N LYS A 322 10.62 1.79 29.03
CA LYS A 322 10.42 2.65 30.20
C LYS A 322 9.47 3.80 29.85
N ILE A 323 8.47 4.02 30.70
CA ILE A 323 7.59 5.21 30.60
C ILE A 323 8.49 6.44 30.83
N LYS A 324 8.60 7.32 29.84
CA LYS A 324 9.06 8.69 30.08
C LYS A 324 7.99 9.36 30.94
N ARG A 325 8.16 9.34 32.27
CA ARG A 325 7.32 10.21 33.15
C ARG A 325 7.51 11.63 32.64
N PRO A 326 6.44 12.38 32.33
CA PRO A 326 6.58 13.80 32.12
C PRO A 326 7.25 14.36 33.37
N LYS A 327 8.29 15.17 33.20
CA LYS A 327 8.84 15.94 34.31
C LYS A 327 7.68 16.76 34.84
N VAL A 328 7.13 16.36 35.99
CA VAL A 328 6.22 17.20 36.78
C VAL A 328 7.08 18.40 37.13
N GLY A 329 6.94 19.45 36.31
CA GLY A 329 7.54 20.73 36.56
C GLY A 329 7.00 21.26 37.88
N ALA A 330 7.92 21.62 38.75
CA ALA A 330 7.66 22.21 40.03
C ALA A 330 6.58 23.32 39.95
N LEU A 331 5.38 23.00 40.36
CA LEU A 331 4.51 23.99 40.99
C LEU A 331 4.99 24.10 42.44
N ARG A 332 5.98 24.95 42.67
CA ARG A 332 6.32 25.47 43.99
C ARG A 332 6.22 26.97 43.94
N SER A 333 5.41 27.45 44.88
CA SER A 333 5.17 28.78 45.41
C SER A 333 4.40 29.73 44.54
#